data_cf5d59163dd22c714453720b8b3410cb
#
_entry.id   cf5d59163dd22c714453720b8b3410cb
#
_cell.length_a   1.000
_cell.length_b   1.000
_cell.length_c   1.000
_cell.angle_alpha   90.00
_cell.angle_beta   90.00
_cell.angle_gamma   90.00
#
_symmetry.space_group_name_H-M   'P 1'
#
loop_
_entity.id
_entity.type
_entity.pdbx_description
1 polymer ?
#
loop_
_entity_poly.entity_id
_entity_poly.type
_entity_poly.pdbx_seq_one_letter_code
_entity_poly.pdbx_strand_id
1 'polypeptide(L)'
;MAERLGAWALGFVFAPSKRRVEPDQAAAIARRLGPFAARVGVFVDSEPEEVLRVARRAGLTALQLHGSEPPEWAAALRRHLPVIKAFRLSGPADPAWLEYPADAILVDGATPGSGKPYQPEWLGPLWSHPRLIVAGGLTAERLGELYAYGCPYAVDVSSGVESSPGRKDAQKLKAFLQASARGCG
;
A
#
# COMPACT_ATOMS: atom_id res chain seq x y z
N MET A 1 11.69 0.62 13.42
CA MET A 1 11.52 2.09 13.44
C MET A 1 10.08 2.47 13.12
N ALA A 2 9.56 2.18 11.93
CA ALA A 2 8.23 2.61 11.50
C ALA A 2 7.11 2.24 12.49
N GLU A 3 7.03 0.99 12.91
CA GLU A 3 6.06 0.54 13.91
C GLU A 3 6.12 1.35 15.21
N ARG A 4 7.33 1.62 15.73
CA ARG A 4 7.49 2.43 16.96
C ARG A 4 7.07 3.89 16.80
N LEU A 5 6.96 4.36 15.56
CA LEU A 5 6.45 5.69 15.21
C LEU A 5 4.94 5.68 14.91
N GLY A 6 4.27 4.51 15.01
CA GLY A 6 2.83 4.38 14.84
C GLY A 6 2.37 3.86 13.48
N ALA A 7 3.26 3.31 12.64
CA ALA A 7 2.83 2.64 11.41
C ALA A 7 2.05 1.35 11.74
N TRP A 8 0.85 1.20 11.18
CA TRP A 8 -0.03 0.04 11.38
C TRP A 8 0.35 -1.14 10.51
N ALA A 9 0.94 -0.86 9.34
CA ALA A 9 1.32 -1.85 8.36
C ALA A 9 2.71 -1.58 7.80
N LEU A 10 3.41 -2.64 7.43
CA LEU A 10 4.69 -2.58 6.75
C LEU A 10 4.62 -3.40 5.46
N GLY A 11 4.93 -2.75 4.33
CA GLY A 11 4.98 -3.38 3.01
C GLY A 11 6.34 -4.03 2.76
N PHE A 12 6.32 -5.28 2.29
CA PHE A 12 7.47 -6.04 1.83
C PHE A 12 7.33 -6.29 0.33
N VAL A 13 8.21 -5.72 -0.48
CA VAL A 13 8.11 -5.81 -1.95
C VAL A 13 8.83 -7.06 -2.44
N PHE A 14 8.10 -7.98 -3.06
CA PHE A 14 8.65 -9.20 -3.68
C PHE A 14 8.77 -9.09 -5.21
N ALA A 15 8.15 -8.08 -5.80
CA ALA A 15 8.27 -7.79 -7.23
C ALA A 15 9.64 -7.16 -7.58
N PRO A 16 10.08 -7.24 -8.85
CA PRO A 16 11.29 -6.57 -9.33
C PRO A 16 11.26 -5.06 -9.03
N SER A 17 12.15 -4.62 -8.17
CA SER A 17 12.19 -3.23 -7.68
C SER A 17 13.50 -2.96 -6.95
N LYS A 18 13.88 -1.67 -6.84
CA LYS A 18 14.99 -1.23 -5.96
C LYS A 18 14.72 -1.48 -4.47
N ARG A 19 13.48 -1.87 -4.11
CA ARG A 19 13.01 -2.14 -2.74
C ARG A 19 12.71 -3.62 -2.51
N ARG A 20 13.02 -4.48 -3.49
CA ARG A 20 12.78 -5.90 -3.37
C ARG A 20 13.51 -6.48 -2.18
N VAL A 21 12.82 -7.38 -1.47
CA VAL A 21 13.38 -8.20 -0.39
C VAL A 21 13.13 -9.68 -0.67
N GLU A 22 14.04 -10.51 -0.19
CA GLU A 22 13.85 -11.96 -0.24
C GLU A 22 12.95 -12.42 0.92
N PRO A 23 12.19 -13.54 0.76
CA PRO A 23 11.26 -14.01 1.77
C PRO A 23 11.89 -14.21 3.16
N ASP A 24 13.14 -14.68 3.23
CA ASP A 24 13.84 -14.88 4.49
C ASP A 24 14.24 -13.56 5.17
N GLN A 25 14.57 -12.55 4.39
CA GLN A 25 14.83 -11.20 4.90
C GLN A 25 13.54 -10.60 5.47
N ALA A 26 12.43 -10.73 4.74
CA ALA A 26 11.12 -10.30 5.22
C ALA A 26 10.72 -11.03 6.50
N ALA A 27 10.91 -12.35 6.58
CA ALA A 27 10.67 -13.14 7.79
C ALA A 27 11.50 -12.68 8.99
N ALA A 28 12.78 -12.36 8.77
CA ALA A 28 13.67 -11.86 9.83
C ALA A 28 13.20 -10.50 10.38
N ILE A 29 12.67 -9.63 9.52
CA ILE A 29 12.08 -8.35 9.93
C ILE A 29 10.74 -8.59 10.63
N ALA A 30 9.87 -9.43 10.05
CA ALA A 30 8.54 -9.74 10.57
C ALA A 30 8.58 -10.26 12.02
N ARG A 31 9.55 -11.12 12.36
CA ARG A 31 9.74 -11.62 13.72
C ARG A 31 10.07 -10.54 14.77
N ARG A 32 10.48 -9.35 14.34
CA ARG A 32 10.79 -8.21 15.21
C ARG A 32 9.62 -7.25 15.40
N LEU A 33 8.54 -7.48 14.68
CA LEU A 33 7.32 -6.66 14.75
C LEU A 33 6.40 -7.19 15.84
N GLY A 34 5.66 -6.29 16.45
CA GLY A 34 4.60 -6.65 17.38
C GLY A 34 3.43 -7.35 16.69
N PRO A 35 2.55 -8.00 17.46
CA PRO A 35 1.45 -8.80 16.92
C PRO A 35 0.40 -8.00 16.15
N PHE A 36 0.29 -6.70 16.43
CA PHE A 36 -0.70 -5.82 15.80
C PHE A 36 -0.20 -5.10 14.53
N ALA A 37 1.09 -5.22 14.20
CA ALA A 37 1.61 -4.67 12.96
C ALA A 37 1.29 -5.59 11.78
N ALA A 38 0.50 -5.09 10.82
CA ALA A 38 0.22 -5.83 9.59
C ALA A 38 1.49 -5.96 8.72
N ARG A 39 1.71 -7.16 8.18
CA ARG A 39 2.82 -7.49 7.28
C ARG A 39 2.25 -7.73 5.90
N VAL A 40 2.36 -6.72 5.05
CA VAL A 40 1.75 -6.71 3.71
C VAL A 40 2.79 -7.11 2.68
N GLY A 41 2.58 -8.20 1.96
CA GLY A 41 3.42 -8.60 0.84
C GLY A 41 2.94 -7.95 -0.46
N VAL A 42 3.82 -7.26 -1.16
CA VAL A 42 3.51 -6.62 -2.45
C VAL A 42 4.02 -7.49 -3.58
N PHE A 43 3.10 -7.91 -4.46
CA PHE A 43 3.33 -8.78 -5.60
C PHE A 43 2.89 -8.09 -6.89
N VAL A 44 3.48 -8.47 -8.00
CA VAL A 44 3.12 -8.03 -9.36
C VAL A 44 3.07 -9.25 -10.25
N ASP A 45 1.88 -9.58 -10.75
CA ASP A 45 1.62 -10.66 -11.71
C ASP A 45 2.22 -12.03 -11.30
N SER A 46 2.25 -12.30 -10.00
CA SER A 46 2.74 -13.56 -9.45
C SER A 46 1.59 -14.56 -9.28
N GLU A 47 1.81 -15.81 -9.70
CA GLU A 47 0.82 -16.88 -9.56
C GLU A 47 0.38 -17.09 -8.10
N PRO A 48 -0.90 -17.39 -7.82
CA PRO A 48 -1.44 -17.50 -6.46
C PRO A 48 -0.67 -18.48 -5.57
N GLU A 49 -0.22 -19.60 -6.11
CA GLU A 49 0.55 -20.60 -5.36
C GLU A 49 1.90 -20.06 -4.89
N GLU A 50 2.57 -19.30 -5.76
CA GLU A 50 3.81 -18.62 -5.42
C GLU A 50 3.59 -17.54 -4.35
N VAL A 51 2.54 -16.72 -4.49
CA VAL A 51 2.14 -15.71 -3.51
C VAL A 51 1.95 -16.36 -2.14
N LEU A 52 1.18 -17.46 -2.06
CA LEU A 52 0.92 -18.17 -0.80
C LEU A 52 2.18 -18.82 -0.22
N ARG A 53 3.07 -19.33 -1.08
CA ARG A 53 4.34 -19.90 -0.65
C ARG A 53 5.22 -18.83 0.02
N VAL A 54 5.36 -17.68 -0.61
CA VAL A 54 6.10 -16.53 -0.07
C VAL A 54 5.43 -16.00 1.19
N ALA A 55 4.10 -15.88 1.20
CA ALA A 55 3.35 -15.39 2.35
C ALA A 55 3.59 -16.23 3.61
N ARG A 56 3.51 -17.55 3.49
CA ARG A 56 3.80 -18.47 4.60
C ARG A 56 5.25 -18.32 5.09
N ARG A 57 6.23 -18.29 4.16
CA ARG A 57 7.65 -18.21 4.50
C ARG A 57 8.00 -16.89 5.19
N ALA A 58 7.47 -15.77 4.69
CA ALA A 58 7.73 -14.44 5.22
C ALA A 58 6.87 -14.08 6.46
N GLY A 59 5.85 -14.89 6.78
CA GLY A 59 4.92 -14.61 7.89
C GLY A 59 4.04 -13.39 7.60
N LEU A 60 3.54 -13.25 6.37
CA LEU A 60 2.66 -12.14 5.99
C LEU A 60 1.27 -12.30 6.61
N THR A 61 0.59 -11.18 6.78
CA THR A 61 -0.79 -11.10 7.30
C THR A 61 -1.77 -10.51 6.29
N ALA A 62 -1.30 -9.95 5.20
CA ALA A 62 -2.09 -9.46 4.08
C ALA A 62 -1.29 -9.49 2.78
N LEU A 63 -1.98 -9.49 1.65
CA LEU A 63 -1.43 -9.53 0.30
C LEU A 63 -1.84 -8.27 -0.45
N GLN A 64 -0.91 -7.68 -1.19
CA GLN A 64 -1.18 -6.57 -2.10
C GLN A 64 -0.81 -6.99 -3.52
N LEU A 65 -1.80 -7.01 -4.40
CA LEU A 65 -1.68 -7.29 -5.82
C LEU A 65 -1.53 -5.97 -6.57
N HIS A 66 -0.37 -5.73 -7.16
CA HIS A 66 0.01 -4.44 -7.73
C HIS A 66 0.30 -4.50 -9.25
N GLY A 67 -0.08 -5.59 -9.88
CA GLY A 67 0.00 -5.83 -11.31
C GLY A 67 -1.35 -5.80 -12.00
N SER A 68 -1.48 -6.61 -13.05
CA SER A 68 -2.70 -6.80 -13.84
C SER A 68 -3.42 -8.11 -13.49
N GLU A 69 -3.26 -8.54 -12.23
CA GLU A 69 -3.80 -9.83 -11.77
C GLU A 69 -5.31 -9.90 -12.02
N PRO A 70 -5.80 -11.02 -12.58
CA PRO A 70 -7.22 -11.20 -12.86
C PRO A 70 -8.04 -11.39 -11.57
N PRO A 71 -9.33 -11.04 -11.56
CA PRO A 71 -10.19 -11.09 -10.38
C PRO A 71 -10.22 -12.46 -9.68
N GLU A 72 -10.14 -13.55 -10.44
CA GLU A 72 -10.15 -14.91 -9.91
C GLU A 72 -8.93 -15.22 -9.03
N TRP A 73 -7.77 -14.61 -9.28
CA TRP A 73 -6.61 -14.75 -8.42
C TRP A 73 -6.84 -14.10 -7.05
N ALA A 74 -7.41 -12.90 -7.04
CA ALA A 74 -7.76 -12.24 -5.79
C ALA A 74 -8.81 -13.06 -5.01
N ALA A 75 -9.85 -13.55 -5.69
CA ALA A 75 -10.89 -14.38 -5.08
C ALA A 75 -10.33 -15.69 -4.47
N ALA A 76 -9.34 -16.31 -5.13
CA ALA A 76 -8.66 -17.48 -4.61
C ALA A 76 -7.81 -17.14 -3.37
N LEU A 77 -7.01 -16.08 -3.44
CA LEU A 77 -6.11 -15.65 -2.37
C LEU A 77 -6.84 -15.17 -1.12
N ARG A 78 -8.02 -14.53 -1.26
CA ARG A 78 -8.86 -14.07 -0.14
C ARG A 78 -9.33 -15.19 0.79
N ARG A 79 -9.33 -16.44 0.34
CA ARG A 79 -9.65 -17.59 1.19
C ARG A 79 -8.56 -17.88 2.23
N HIS A 80 -7.39 -17.27 2.09
CA HIS A 80 -6.22 -17.53 2.91
C HIS A 80 -5.79 -16.29 3.71
N LEU A 81 -5.72 -15.13 3.07
CA LEU A 81 -5.31 -13.85 3.67
C LEU A 81 -6.10 -12.69 3.06
N PRO A 82 -6.30 -11.59 3.80
CA PRO A 82 -6.85 -10.36 3.24
C PRO A 82 -6.07 -9.89 2.01
N VAL A 83 -6.78 -9.48 0.97
CA VAL A 83 -6.22 -9.01 -0.31
C VAL A 83 -6.51 -7.54 -0.52
N ILE A 84 -5.48 -6.78 -0.83
CA ILE A 84 -5.52 -5.40 -1.28
C ILE A 84 -5.25 -5.41 -2.78
N LYS A 85 -6.15 -4.87 -3.60
CA LYS A 85 -5.85 -4.63 -5.01
C LYS A 85 -5.37 -3.21 -5.21
N ALA A 86 -4.21 -3.07 -5.84
CA ALA A 86 -3.66 -1.79 -6.20
C ALA A 86 -3.95 -1.48 -7.67
N PHE A 87 -4.46 -0.26 -7.90
CA PHE A 87 -4.69 0.31 -9.23
C PHE A 87 -3.83 1.54 -9.45
N ARG A 88 -3.29 1.69 -10.65
CA ARG A 88 -2.54 2.89 -11.03
C ARG A 88 -3.49 3.96 -11.56
N LEU A 89 -3.42 5.14 -10.96
CA LEU A 89 -4.23 6.28 -11.35
C LEU A 89 -3.47 7.14 -12.36
N SER A 90 -3.88 7.11 -13.62
CA SER A 90 -3.33 7.95 -14.70
C SER A 90 -4.33 8.97 -15.24
N GLY A 91 -5.53 9.00 -14.68
CA GLY A 91 -6.68 9.83 -15.01
C GLY A 91 -7.80 9.55 -14.01
N PRO A 92 -9.05 9.97 -14.27
CA PRO A 92 -10.18 9.63 -13.42
C PRO A 92 -10.28 8.12 -13.18
N ALA A 93 -10.55 7.73 -11.94
CA ALA A 93 -10.66 6.33 -11.55
C ALA A 93 -11.85 5.66 -12.25
N ASP A 94 -11.65 4.42 -12.67
CA ASP A 94 -12.72 3.60 -13.23
C ASP A 94 -13.64 3.09 -12.11
N PRO A 95 -14.95 3.40 -12.14
CA PRO A 95 -15.90 2.87 -11.17
C PRO A 95 -15.94 1.35 -11.09
N ALA A 96 -15.58 0.64 -12.16
CA ALA A 96 -15.51 -0.82 -12.18
C ALA A 96 -14.50 -1.40 -11.19
N TRP A 97 -13.54 -0.60 -10.71
CA TRP A 97 -12.60 -1.04 -9.66
C TRP A 97 -13.30 -1.36 -8.33
N LEU A 98 -14.47 -0.77 -8.08
CA LEU A 98 -15.29 -1.07 -6.90
C LEU A 98 -15.78 -2.52 -6.85
N GLU A 99 -15.94 -3.15 -8.01
CA GLU A 99 -16.43 -4.52 -8.15
C GLU A 99 -15.30 -5.57 -8.08
N TYR A 100 -14.04 -5.13 -8.00
CA TYR A 100 -12.92 -6.07 -7.93
C TYR A 100 -12.97 -6.84 -6.60
N PRO A 101 -12.86 -8.19 -6.60
CA PRO A 101 -13.07 -9.01 -5.42
C PRO A 101 -11.86 -8.96 -4.44
N ALA A 102 -11.54 -7.78 -3.92
CA ALA A 102 -10.53 -7.54 -2.90
C ALA A 102 -11.17 -7.08 -1.58
N ASP A 103 -10.40 -7.13 -0.49
CA ASP A 103 -10.85 -6.65 0.82
C ASP A 103 -10.63 -5.14 0.98
N ALA A 104 -9.68 -4.59 0.24
CA ALA A 104 -9.41 -3.16 0.16
C ALA A 104 -8.91 -2.79 -1.25
N ILE A 105 -9.13 -1.55 -1.63
CA ILE A 105 -8.60 -0.96 -2.86
C ILE A 105 -7.51 0.02 -2.49
N LEU A 106 -6.34 -0.12 -3.11
CA LEU A 106 -5.28 0.86 -3.06
C LEU A 106 -5.19 1.59 -4.40
N VAL A 107 -5.13 2.90 -4.36
CA VAL A 107 -4.90 3.72 -5.55
C VAL A 107 -3.51 4.34 -5.47
N ASP A 108 -2.65 3.99 -6.42
CA ASP A 108 -1.31 4.57 -6.56
C ASP A 108 -1.33 5.65 -7.64
N GLY A 109 -1.32 6.90 -7.20
CA GLY A 109 -1.35 8.07 -8.08
C GLY A 109 0.02 8.51 -8.60
N ALA A 110 1.08 7.76 -8.34
CA ALA A 110 2.39 8.11 -8.85
C ALA A 110 2.52 7.72 -10.32
N THR A 111 2.49 8.70 -11.20
CA THR A 111 2.99 8.50 -12.56
C THR A 111 4.52 8.51 -12.50
N PRO A 112 5.20 7.38 -12.72
CA PRO A 112 6.65 7.33 -12.70
C PRO A 112 7.24 8.36 -13.66
N GLY A 113 8.07 9.26 -13.14
CA GLY A 113 8.78 10.26 -13.95
C GLY A 113 8.03 11.54 -14.30
N SER A 114 6.73 11.68 -14.01
CA SER A 114 5.98 12.90 -14.35
C SER A 114 6.23 14.07 -13.39
N GLY A 115 6.66 13.78 -12.17
CA GLY A 115 6.77 14.81 -11.11
C GLY A 115 5.43 15.47 -10.72
N LYS A 116 4.35 15.12 -11.41
CA LYS A 116 3.02 15.67 -11.15
C LYS A 116 2.28 14.77 -10.15
N PRO A 117 1.73 15.35 -9.08
CA PRO A 117 0.82 14.62 -8.20
C PRO A 117 -0.45 14.23 -8.99
N TYR A 118 -1.06 13.13 -8.61
CA TYR A 118 -2.43 12.88 -9.03
C TYR A 118 -3.35 13.96 -8.42
N GLN A 119 -4.48 14.18 -9.08
CA GLN A 119 -5.49 15.09 -8.58
C GLN A 119 -6.47 14.28 -7.71
N PRO A 120 -6.72 14.66 -6.45
CA PRO A 120 -7.64 13.94 -5.57
C PRO A 120 -9.05 13.78 -6.15
N GLU A 121 -9.47 14.70 -7.04
CA GLU A 121 -10.73 14.64 -7.77
C GLU A 121 -10.85 13.38 -8.64
N TRP A 122 -9.73 12.85 -9.11
CA TRP A 122 -9.71 11.63 -9.93
C TRP A 122 -10.15 10.39 -9.15
N LEU A 123 -10.10 10.43 -7.83
CA LEU A 123 -10.58 9.33 -6.98
C LEU A 123 -12.12 9.19 -7.06
N GLY A 124 -12.86 10.30 -7.36
CA GLY A 124 -14.27 10.32 -7.68
C GLY A 124 -15.11 9.26 -6.96
N PRO A 125 -15.58 8.23 -7.72
CA PRO A 125 -16.45 7.20 -7.16
C PRO A 125 -15.80 6.34 -6.08
N LEU A 126 -14.47 6.24 -6.05
CA LEU A 126 -13.75 5.38 -5.09
C LEU A 126 -13.84 5.89 -3.65
N TRP A 127 -14.19 7.16 -3.42
CA TRP A 127 -14.43 7.68 -2.07
C TRP A 127 -15.55 6.95 -1.34
N SER A 128 -16.46 6.28 -2.05
CA SER A 128 -17.51 5.45 -1.46
C SER A 128 -17.01 4.10 -0.95
N HIS A 129 -15.79 3.68 -1.34
CA HIS A 129 -15.26 2.39 -0.92
C HIS A 129 -14.82 2.44 0.57
N PRO A 130 -15.36 1.57 1.45
CA PRO A 130 -15.14 1.64 2.88
C PRO A 130 -13.68 1.38 3.31
N ARG A 131 -12.87 0.81 2.43
CA ARG A 131 -11.44 0.53 2.67
C ARG A 131 -10.58 1.02 1.52
N LEU A 132 -10.78 2.30 1.15
CA LEU A 132 -9.92 2.97 0.18
C LEU A 132 -8.58 3.31 0.84
N ILE A 133 -7.50 2.88 0.21
CA ILE A 133 -6.12 3.22 0.58
C ILE A 133 -5.57 4.12 -0.52
N VAL A 134 -5.01 5.26 -0.13
CA VAL A 134 -4.43 6.21 -1.08
C VAL A 134 -2.91 6.21 -0.96
N ALA A 135 -2.25 6.04 -2.11
CA ALA A 135 -0.80 6.00 -2.27
C ALA A 135 -0.34 6.90 -3.42
N GLY A 136 0.97 6.92 -3.64
CA GLY A 136 1.58 7.61 -4.78
C GLY A 136 1.99 9.04 -4.51
N GLY A 137 3.29 9.24 -4.33
CA GLY A 137 3.88 10.58 -4.15
C GLY A 137 3.44 11.34 -2.91
N LEU A 138 2.83 10.66 -1.92
CA LEU A 138 2.42 11.28 -0.67
C LEU A 138 3.63 11.73 0.16
N THR A 139 3.49 12.89 0.79
CA THR A 139 4.39 13.42 1.82
C THR A 139 3.54 14.00 2.95
N ALA A 140 4.16 14.35 4.08
CA ALA A 140 3.43 14.94 5.21
C ALA A 140 2.67 16.22 4.80
N GLU A 141 3.25 17.04 3.93
CA GLU A 141 2.68 18.30 3.45
C GLU A 141 1.45 18.06 2.55
N ARG A 142 1.47 16.98 1.76
CA ARG A 142 0.41 16.66 0.81
C ARG A 142 -0.82 16.00 1.43
N LEU A 143 -0.69 15.46 2.63
CA LEU A 143 -1.84 14.83 3.30
C LEU A 143 -2.97 15.82 3.56
N GLY A 144 -2.64 17.10 3.85
CA GLY A 144 -3.66 18.13 4.02
C GLY A 144 -4.52 18.37 2.77
N GLU A 145 -3.90 18.35 1.59
CA GLU A 145 -4.61 18.45 0.32
C GLU A 145 -5.53 17.25 0.09
N LEU A 146 -5.03 16.04 0.34
CA LEU A 146 -5.84 14.82 0.23
C LEU A 146 -7.06 14.85 1.15
N TYR A 147 -6.87 15.20 2.42
CA TYR A 147 -7.92 15.19 3.43
C TYR A 147 -8.98 16.27 3.21
N ALA A 148 -8.67 17.34 2.45
CA ALA A 148 -9.67 18.31 2.03
C ALA A 148 -10.72 17.73 1.07
N TYR A 149 -10.40 16.63 0.38
CA TYR A 149 -11.33 15.94 -0.53
C TYR A 149 -12.07 14.78 0.13
N GLY A 150 -11.48 14.15 1.12
CA GLY A 150 -12.10 13.03 1.82
C GLY A 150 -11.13 12.30 2.74
N CYS A 151 -11.69 11.40 3.55
CA CYS A 151 -10.95 10.57 4.50
C CYS A 151 -10.83 9.14 3.97
N PRO A 152 -9.67 8.75 3.41
CA PRO A 152 -9.46 7.36 3.05
C PRO A 152 -9.32 6.50 4.33
N TYR A 153 -9.59 5.21 4.20
CA TYR A 153 -9.36 4.23 5.26
C TYR A 153 -7.91 4.22 5.75
N ALA A 154 -6.96 4.36 4.83
CA ALA A 154 -5.53 4.45 5.13
C ALA A 154 -4.78 5.22 4.03
N VAL A 155 -3.57 5.65 4.36
CA VAL A 155 -2.61 6.21 3.41
C VAL A 155 -1.34 5.36 3.40
N ASP A 156 -0.78 5.13 2.20
CA ASP A 156 0.47 4.41 2.02
C ASP A 156 1.57 5.31 1.47
N VAL A 157 2.77 5.19 2.02
CA VAL A 157 3.91 6.00 1.63
C VAL A 157 5.17 5.15 1.44
N SER A 158 5.85 5.37 0.34
CA SER A 158 7.14 4.76 0.07
C SER A 158 8.24 5.81 -0.09
N SER A 159 8.37 6.38 -1.29
CA SER A 159 9.45 7.33 -1.62
C SER A 159 9.38 8.65 -0.84
N GLY A 160 8.19 9.13 -0.50
CA GLY A 160 8.01 10.40 0.21
C GLY A 160 8.65 10.47 1.59
N VAL A 161 8.98 9.31 2.18
CA VAL A 161 9.66 9.21 3.47
C VAL A 161 11.03 8.53 3.38
N GLU A 162 11.65 8.54 2.19
CA GLU A 162 12.98 7.98 1.96
C GLU A 162 14.06 9.07 1.90
N SER A 163 15.26 8.74 2.37
CA SER A 163 16.50 9.50 2.12
C SER A 163 17.16 9.04 0.80
N SER A 164 16.99 7.77 0.46
CA SER A 164 17.38 7.16 -0.82
C SER A 164 16.52 5.91 -1.04
N PRO A 165 16.38 5.41 -2.28
CA PRO A 165 15.55 4.24 -2.57
C PRO A 165 15.81 3.07 -1.62
N GLY A 166 14.77 2.61 -0.90
CA GLY A 166 14.83 1.54 0.09
C GLY A 166 15.29 1.97 1.48
N ARG A 167 15.76 3.20 1.68
CA ARG A 167 16.22 3.70 2.99
C ARG A 167 15.29 4.78 3.53
N LYS A 168 14.50 4.44 4.53
CA LYS A 168 13.57 5.39 5.18
C LYS A 168 14.32 6.43 6.02
N ASP A 169 13.89 7.69 5.89
CA ASP A 169 14.31 8.81 6.74
C ASP A 169 13.43 8.87 7.98
N ALA A 170 14.02 8.90 9.16
CA ALA A 170 13.28 8.86 10.42
C ALA A 170 12.46 10.13 10.67
N GLN A 171 12.95 11.29 10.25
CA GLN A 171 12.26 12.58 10.46
C GLN A 171 11.07 12.69 9.51
N LYS A 172 11.26 12.39 8.22
CA LYS A 172 10.18 12.38 7.22
C LYS A 172 9.09 11.38 7.60
N LEU A 173 9.49 10.17 8.03
CA LEU A 173 8.54 9.15 8.45
C LEU A 173 7.73 9.58 9.68
N LYS A 174 8.39 10.18 10.69
CA LYS A 174 7.72 10.72 11.87
C LYS A 174 6.73 11.82 11.49
N ALA A 175 7.14 12.77 10.66
CA ALA A 175 6.28 13.85 10.20
C ALA A 175 5.05 13.32 9.44
N PHE A 176 5.25 12.36 8.53
CA PHE A 176 4.17 11.73 7.79
C PHE A 176 3.16 11.02 8.71
N LEU A 177 3.62 10.19 9.62
CA LEU A 177 2.75 9.46 10.55
C LEU A 177 2.00 10.39 11.50
N GLN A 178 2.63 11.49 11.95
CA GLN A 178 1.97 12.50 12.74
C GLN A 178 0.89 13.27 11.95
N ALA A 179 1.17 13.59 10.69
CA ALA A 179 0.20 14.24 9.81
C ALA A 179 -0.98 13.31 9.48
N SER A 180 -0.70 12.02 9.21
CA SER A 180 -1.76 11.04 8.92
C SER A 180 -2.69 10.79 10.12
N ALA A 181 -2.18 10.84 11.34
CA ALA A 181 -2.99 10.67 12.55
C ALA A 181 -3.92 11.86 12.84
N ARG A 182 -3.65 13.04 12.27
CA ARG A 182 -4.44 14.27 12.48
C ARG A 182 -5.50 14.50 11.41
N GLY A 183 -5.40 13.79 10.29
CA GLY A 183 -6.07 14.20 9.06
C GLY A 183 -7.56 13.92 8.96
N CYS A 184 -8.11 13.02 9.77
CA CYS A 184 -9.50 12.59 9.68
C CYS A 184 -10.21 12.66 11.05
N GLY A 185 -9.82 13.62 11.88
CA GLY A 185 -10.46 13.90 13.19
C GLY A 185 -11.39 15.09 13.15
#